data_deb39e72782429061fad0005c513e8f9
#
_entry.id   deb39e72782429061fad0005c513e8f9
#
_cell.length_a   1.000
_cell.length_b   1.000
_cell.length_c   1.000
_cell.angle_alpha   90.00
_cell.angle_beta   90.00
_cell.angle_gamma   90.00
#
_symmetry.space_group_name_H-M   'P 1'
#
loop_
_entity.id
_entity.type
_entity.pdbx_description
1 polymer ?
#
loop_
_entity_poly.entity_id
_entity_poly.type
_entity_poly.pdbx_seq_one_letter_code
_entity_poly.pdbx_strand_id
1 'polypeptide(L)'
;NQDRVDCAVKTADGITIPIDSKFYAGQYKQYQEAGQANLRANVLRDLRTAILRDADDIASKYLRQNSTTNYAVLYIASEKLIDLVDEIENLRQDCLSEKKVLIQGPNTLAAFLDTIRIGHHYLQLNETAAKVAEVVRRIKSQFDSFDKSTDGVLKRLDASVKEVTALQTRINVLGRELNKGTEELKDE
;
A
#
# COMPACT_ATOMS: atom_id res chain seq x y z
N ASN A 1 -24.84 4.97 23.34
CA ASN A 1 -24.37 3.59 23.27
C ASN A 1 -23.35 3.52 22.14
N GLN A 2 -22.09 3.35 22.48
CA GLN A 2 -21.07 3.05 21.50
C GLN A 2 -21.19 1.54 21.18
N ASP A 3 -21.66 1.21 19.99
CA ASP A 3 -21.69 -0.17 19.51
C ASP A 3 -20.23 -0.68 19.44
N ARG A 4 -19.89 -1.61 20.32
CA ARG A 4 -18.56 -2.18 20.43
C ARG A 4 -18.50 -3.48 19.66
N VAL A 5 -17.63 -3.55 18.67
CA VAL A 5 -17.30 -4.78 17.93
C VAL A 5 -16.33 -5.63 18.75
N ASP A 6 -16.43 -6.97 18.65
CA ASP A 6 -15.54 -7.89 19.37
C ASP A 6 -14.09 -7.76 18.94
N CYS A 7 -13.87 -7.63 17.62
CA CYS A 7 -12.55 -7.44 17.03
C CYS A 7 -12.65 -6.54 15.80
N ALA A 8 -11.59 -5.78 15.54
CA ALA A 8 -11.50 -4.91 14.38
C ALA A 8 -10.11 -5.03 13.75
N VAL A 9 -10.05 -5.31 12.45
CA VAL A 9 -8.80 -5.39 11.69
C VAL A 9 -8.63 -4.12 10.87
N LYS A 10 -7.54 -3.41 11.10
CA LYS A 10 -7.21 -2.20 10.35
C LYS A 10 -6.43 -2.55 9.09
N THR A 11 -6.91 -2.11 7.95
CA THR A 11 -6.24 -2.27 6.66
C THR A 11 -5.15 -1.21 6.46
N ALA A 12 -4.31 -1.35 5.44
CA ALA A 12 -3.19 -0.46 5.18
C ALA A 12 -3.63 0.99 4.84
N ASP A 13 -4.78 1.15 4.22
CA ASP A 13 -5.40 2.43 3.89
C ASP A 13 -6.16 3.06 5.08
N GLY A 14 -6.09 2.40 6.26
CA GLY A 14 -6.68 2.89 7.51
C GLY A 14 -8.15 2.57 7.70
N ILE A 15 -8.78 1.87 6.75
CA ILE A 15 -10.16 1.39 6.85
C ILE A 15 -10.21 0.20 7.82
N THR A 16 -11.31 0.04 8.53
CA THR A 16 -11.48 -1.01 9.54
C THR A 16 -12.45 -2.08 9.07
N ILE A 17 -12.06 -3.35 9.21
CA ILE A 17 -12.93 -4.51 8.98
C ILE A 17 -13.49 -4.93 10.34
N PRO A 18 -14.80 -4.78 10.59
CA PRO A 18 -15.42 -5.24 11.82
C PRO A 18 -15.60 -6.76 11.79
N ILE A 19 -15.28 -7.43 12.90
CA ILE A 19 -15.40 -8.88 13.11
C ILE A 19 -16.22 -9.08 14.38
N ASP A 20 -17.36 -9.72 14.25
CA ASP A 20 -18.26 -10.06 15.36
C ASP A 20 -18.28 -11.59 15.54
N SER A 21 -18.08 -12.06 16.77
CA SER A 21 -17.97 -13.48 17.07
C SER A 21 -19.28 -14.02 17.59
N LYS A 22 -19.73 -15.13 17.00
CA LYS A 22 -20.94 -15.83 17.41
C LYS A 22 -20.67 -17.32 17.64
N PHE A 23 -21.39 -17.89 18.59
CA PHE A 23 -21.25 -19.30 18.91
C PHE A 23 -22.62 -19.97 19.09
N TYR A 24 -22.98 -20.85 18.15
CA TYR A 24 -24.26 -21.52 18.07
C TYR A 24 -24.22 -22.91 18.73
N ALA A 25 -23.68 -23.02 19.94
CA ALA A 25 -23.49 -24.30 20.65
C ALA A 25 -24.82 -25.04 20.89
N GLY A 26 -25.90 -24.31 21.15
CA GLY A 26 -27.22 -24.90 21.36
C GLY A 26 -27.75 -25.63 20.13
N GLN A 27 -27.65 -25.00 18.96
CA GLN A 27 -28.06 -25.59 17.69
C GLN A 27 -27.18 -26.78 17.33
N TYR A 28 -25.86 -26.70 17.57
CA TYR A 28 -24.95 -27.82 17.34
C TYR A 28 -25.32 -29.03 18.18
N LYS A 29 -25.57 -28.84 19.48
CA LYS A 29 -25.99 -29.91 20.38
C LYS A 29 -27.31 -30.53 19.93
N GLN A 30 -28.31 -29.72 19.60
CA GLN A 30 -29.63 -30.20 19.09
C GLN A 30 -29.44 -30.99 17.81
N TYR A 31 -28.55 -30.57 16.89
CA TYR A 31 -28.27 -31.29 15.66
C TYR A 31 -27.68 -32.68 15.93
N GLN A 32 -26.73 -32.77 16.88
CA GLN A 32 -26.11 -34.04 17.27
C GLN A 32 -27.11 -35.01 17.94
N GLU A 33 -28.02 -34.48 18.75
CA GLU A 33 -29.04 -35.26 19.44
C GLU A 33 -30.20 -35.67 18.55
N ALA A 34 -30.35 -35.00 17.38
CA ALA A 34 -31.41 -35.27 16.43
C ALA A 34 -31.18 -36.60 15.71
N GLY A 35 -31.90 -37.66 16.17
CA GLY A 35 -31.80 -39.00 15.60
C GLY A 35 -32.49 -39.20 14.24
N GLN A 36 -33.31 -38.25 13.82
CA GLN A 36 -34.12 -38.32 12.56
C GLN A 36 -33.80 -37.18 11.62
N ALA A 37 -33.84 -37.43 10.30
CA ALA A 37 -33.47 -36.43 9.28
C ALA A 37 -34.38 -35.18 9.31
N ASN A 38 -35.67 -35.34 9.60
CA ASN A 38 -36.61 -34.22 9.72
C ASN A 38 -36.28 -33.30 10.91
N LEU A 39 -35.79 -33.83 12.01
CA LEU A 39 -35.35 -33.05 13.18
C LEU A 39 -34.09 -32.29 12.86
N ARG A 40 -33.11 -32.90 12.20
CA ARG A 40 -31.91 -32.21 11.70
C ARG A 40 -32.22 -31.05 10.76
N ALA A 41 -33.15 -31.31 9.81
CA ALA A 41 -33.59 -30.26 8.89
C ALA A 41 -34.26 -29.05 9.60
N ASN A 42 -34.98 -29.30 10.71
CA ASN A 42 -35.52 -28.21 11.53
C ASN A 42 -34.41 -27.42 12.23
N VAL A 43 -33.41 -28.09 12.82
CA VAL A 43 -32.27 -27.42 13.46
C VAL A 43 -31.49 -26.58 12.46
N LEU A 44 -31.25 -27.07 11.25
CA LEU A 44 -30.59 -26.29 10.19
C LEU A 44 -31.37 -25.04 9.79
N ARG A 45 -32.72 -25.14 9.77
CA ARG A 45 -33.62 -24.01 9.48
C ARG A 45 -33.56 -22.95 10.57
N ASP A 46 -33.53 -23.40 11.83
CA ASP A 46 -33.39 -22.50 12.99
C ASP A 46 -32.02 -21.84 13.03
N LEU A 47 -30.98 -22.59 12.69
CA LEU A 47 -29.60 -22.05 12.57
C LEU A 47 -29.53 -21.01 11.46
N ARG A 48 -30.09 -21.26 10.27
CA ARG A 48 -30.22 -20.29 9.19
C ARG A 48 -30.86 -18.98 9.67
N THR A 49 -31.99 -19.09 10.35
CA THR A 49 -32.73 -17.92 10.85
C THR A 49 -31.91 -17.11 11.85
N ALA A 50 -31.21 -17.80 12.76
CA ALA A 50 -30.36 -17.16 13.74
C ALA A 50 -29.18 -16.42 13.08
N ILE A 51 -28.50 -17.06 12.12
CA ILE A 51 -27.37 -16.47 11.39
C ILE A 51 -27.81 -15.26 10.56
N LEU A 52 -28.91 -15.33 9.83
CA LEU A 52 -29.41 -14.20 9.04
C LEU A 52 -29.77 -13.00 9.93
N ARG A 53 -30.40 -13.24 11.08
CA ARG A 53 -30.70 -12.19 12.06
C ARG A 53 -29.41 -11.55 12.60
N ASP A 54 -28.43 -12.36 12.98
CA ASP A 54 -27.16 -11.86 13.50
C ASP A 54 -26.38 -11.10 12.42
N ALA A 55 -26.45 -11.53 11.15
CA ALA A 55 -25.89 -10.81 10.03
C ALA A 55 -26.56 -9.43 9.80
N ASP A 56 -27.89 -9.35 9.93
CA ASP A 56 -28.63 -8.07 9.89
C ASP A 56 -28.17 -7.12 11.00
N ASP A 57 -28.04 -7.64 12.22
CA ASP A 57 -27.58 -6.88 13.37
C ASP A 57 -26.16 -6.33 13.16
N ILE A 58 -25.24 -7.17 12.67
CA ILE A 58 -23.85 -6.79 12.36
C ILE A 58 -23.82 -5.70 11.28
N ALA A 59 -24.54 -5.90 10.18
CA ALA A 59 -24.61 -4.94 9.10
C ALA A 59 -25.14 -3.58 9.56
N SER A 60 -26.23 -3.60 10.34
CA SER A 60 -26.88 -2.38 10.81
C SER A 60 -26.03 -1.58 11.81
N LYS A 61 -25.22 -2.26 12.63
CA LYS A 61 -24.36 -1.64 13.65
C LYS A 61 -23.05 -1.12 13.08
N TYR A 62 -22.42 -1.86 12.17
CA TYR A 62 -21.03 -1.60 11.84
C TYR A 62 -20.81 -1.07 10.41
N LEU A 63 -21.70 -1.33 9.44
CA LEU A 63 -21.48 -0.94 8.04
C LEU A 63 -21.94 0.48 7.69
N ARG A 64 -22.51 1.21 8.62
CA ARG A 64 -22.98 2.59 8.41
C ARG A 64 -21.91 3.66 8.69
N GLN A 65 -20.72 3.26 9.11
CA GLN A 65 -19.65 4.17 9.49
C GLN A 65 -18.68 4.37 8.31
N ASN A 66 -18.31 5.62 8.01
CA ASN A 66 -17.39 5.96 6.92
C ASN A 66 -15.95 5.42 7.12
N SER A 67 -15.63 4.90 8.30
CA SER A 67 -14.31 4.35 8.65
C SER A 67 -14.23 2.82 8.54
N THR A 68 -15.33 2.16 8.14
CA THR A 68 -15.39 0.71 7.99
C THR A 68 -15.45 0.29 6.54
N THR A 69 -15.07 -0.97 6.26
CA THR A 69 -15.30 -1.60 4.95
C THR A 69 -16.79 -1.67 4.61
N ASN A 70 -17.10 -1.88 3.34
CA ASN A 70 -18.47 -2.13 2.88
C ASN A 70 -18.97 -3.54 3.18
N TYR A 71 -18.23 -4.31 3.98
CA TYR A 71 -18.60 -5.63 4.49
C TYR A 71 -18.06 -5.81 5.92
N ALA A 72 -18.69 -6.72 6.67
CA ALA A 72 -18.26 -7.16 7.99
C ALA A 72 -18.04 -8.67 8.02
N VAL A 73 -17.39 -9.16 9.06
CA VAL A 73 -17.16 -10.59 9.25
C VAL A 73 -18.00 -11.09 10.43
N LEU A 74 -18.79 -12.13 10.18
CA LEU A 74 -19.39 -12.96 11.21
C LEU A 74 -18.46 -14.16 11.44
N TYR A 75 -17.77 -14.15 12.57
CA TYR A 75 -16.87 -15.23 12.95
C TYR A 75 -17.58 -16.29 13.77
N ILE A 76 -17.56 -17.54 13.31
CA ILE A 76 -18.10 -18.69 14.02
C ILE A 76 -16.93 -19.52 14.57
N ALA A 77 -16.77 -19.53 15.89
CA ALA A 77 -15.57 -20.08 16.58
C ALA A 77 -15.52 -21.62 16.61
N SER A 78 -16.00 -22.30 15.58
CA SER A 78 -15.98 -23.77 15.49
C SER A 78 -16.09 -24.24 14.04
N GLU A 79 -15.12 -25.02 13.57
CA GLU A 79 -15.19 -25.65 12.23
C GLU A 79 -16.41 -26.59 12.10
N LYS A 80 -16.75 -27.33 13.17
CA LYS A 80 -17.93 -28.20 13.16
C LYS A 80 -19.25 -27.44 12.98
N LEU A 81 -19.32 -26.20 13.45
CA LEU A 81 -20.47 -25.33 13.16
C LEU A 81 -20.43 -24.79 11.73
N ILE A 82 -19.25 -24.55 11.21
CA ILE A 82 -19.06 -24.19 9.81
C ILE A 82 -19.51 -25.30 8.87
N ASP A 83 -19.23 -26.57 9.20
CA ASP A 83 -19.74 -27.71 8.45
C ASP A 83 -21.29 -27.67 8.36
N LEU A 84 -21.99 -27.35 9.45
CA LEU A 84 -23.44 -27.20 9.45
C LEU A 84 -23.93 -25.98 8.65
N VAL A 85 -23.17 -24.88 8.68
CA VAL A 85 -23.47 -23.70 7.84
C VAL A 85 -23.38 -24.07 6.36
N ASP A 86 -22.41 -24.89 5.99
CA ASP A 86 -22.20 -25.31 4.59
C ASP A 86 -23.24 -26.35 4.11
N GLU A 87 -23.94 -27.03 5.02
CA GLU A 87 -25.12 -27.85 4.71
C GLU A 87 -26.37 -26.99 4.36
N ILE A 88 -26.37 -25.71 4.75
CA ILE A 88 -27.51 -24.82 4.51
C ILE A 88 -27.35 -24.12 3.16
N GLU A 89 -28.21 -24.49 2.24
CA GLU A 89 -28.20 -23.98 0.86
C GLU A 89 -28.22 -22.44 0.82
N ASN A 90 -27.33 -21.84 0.03
CA ASN A 90 -27.20 -20.40 -0.25
C ASN A 90 -26.97 -19.48 0.97
N LEU A 91 -26.83 -20.00 2.21
CA LEU A 91 -26.73 -19.15 3.40
C LEU A 91 -25.54 -18.17 3.34
N ARG A 92 -24.36 -18.65 2.96
CA ARG A 92 -23.18 -17.76 2.82
C ARG A 92 -23.37 -16.69 1.74
N GLN A 93 -24.00 -17.07 0.64
CA GLN A 93 -24.26 -16.16 -0.46
C GLN A 93 -25.28 -15.10 -0.05
N ASP A 94 -26.36 -15.47 0.63
CA ASP A 94 -27.38 -14.55 1.11
C ASP A 94 -26.80 -13.55 2.13
N CYS A 95 -26.01 -14.05 3.08
CA CYS A 95 -25.31 -13.17 4.03
C CYS A 95 -24.37 -12.18 3.32
N LEU A 96 -23.61 -12.62 2.33
CA LEU A 96 -22.67 -11.76 1.62
C LEU A 96 -23.37 -10.80 0.65
N SER A 97 -24.29 -11.30 -0.18
CA SER A 97 -24.91 -10.49 -1.22
C SER A 97 -25.93 -9.48 -0.66
N GLU A 98 -26.76 -9.90 0.27
CA GLU A 98 -27.84 -9.08 0.81
C GLU A 98 -27.41 -8.25 2.03
N LYS A 99 -26.62 -8.85 2.94
CA LYS A 99 -26.25 -8.23 4.22
C LYS A 99 -24.84 -7.66 4.23
N LYS A 100 -24.01 -8.00 3.24
CA LYS A 100 -22.59 -7.64 3.21
C LYS A 100 -21.80 -8.21 4.40
N VAL A 101 -22.19 -9.38 4.86
CA VAL A 101 -21.57 -10.09 5.97
C VAL A 101 -20.95 -11.39 5.49
N LEU A 102 -19.63 -11.51 5.71
CA LEU A 102 -18.84 -12.67 5.32
C LEU A 102 -18.76 -13.65 6.50
N ILE A 103 -19.30 -14.86 6.35
CA ILE A 103 -19.19 -15.90 7.37
C ILE A 103 -17.80 -16.55 7.30
N GLN A 104 -17.08 -16.56 8.42
CA GLN A 104 -15.75 -17.16 8.54
C GLN A 104 -15.65 -18.11 9.73
N GLY A 105 -15.00 -19.26 9.53
CA GLY A 105 -14.56 -20.16 10.60
C GLY A 105 -13.11 -19.91 10.99
N PRO A 106 -12.56 -20.68 11.94
CA PRO A 106 -11.19 -20.53 12.39
C PRO A 106 -10.16 -20.60 11.28
N ASN A 107 -10.23 -21.60 10.40
CA ASN A 107 -9.28 -21.80 9.31
C ASN A 107 -9.43 -20.73 8.22
N THR A 108 -10.66 -20.41 7.83
CA THR A 108 -10.93 -19.43 6.77
C THR A 108 -10.65 -18.00 7.23
N LEU A 109 -10.87 -17.68 8.51
CA LEU A 109 -10.49 -16.39 9.08
C LEU A 109 -8.97 -16.21 9.07
N ALA A 110 -8.22 -17.25 9.45
CA ALA A 110 -6.76 -17.21 9.44
C ALA A 110 -6.22 -16.92 8.02
N ALA A 111 -6.72 -17.63 7.00
CA ALA A 111 -6.34 -17.39 5.60
C ALA A 111 -6.75 -16.00 5.10
N PHE A 112 -7.92 -15.53 5.50
CA PHE A 112 -8.40 -14.18 5.18
C PHE A 112 -7.49 -13.09 5.77
N LEU A 113 -7.12 -13.23 7.05
CA LEU A 113 -6.21 -12.28 7.72
C LEU A 113 -4.81 -12.29 7.11
N ASP A 114 -4.32 -13.46 6.69
CA ASP A 114 -3.04 -13.57 5.99
C ASP A 114 -3.07 -12.86 4.62
N THR A 115 -4.17 -12.98 3.90
CA THR A 115 -4.38 -12.25 2.64
C THR A 115 -4.35 -10.72 2.84
N ILE A 116 -5.00 -10.22 3.91
CA ILE A 116 -4.96 -8.79 4.27
C ILE A 116 -3.53 -8.36 4.62
N ARG A 117 -2.80 -9.17 5.39
CA ARG A 117 -1.39 -8.92 5.75
C ARG A 117 -0.49 -8.82 4.51
N ILE A 118 -0.66 -9.72 3.54
CA ILE A 118 0.06 -9.69 2.28
C ILE A 118 -0.27 -8.40 1.50
N GLY A 119 -1.54 -8.05 1.38
CA GLY A 119 -1.98 -6.82 0.73
C GLY A 119 -1.38 -5.57 1.39
N HIS A 120 -1.32 -5.53 2.72
CA HIS A 120 -0.66 -4.47 3.47
C HIS A 120 0.83 -4.34 3.12
N HIS A 121 1.53 -5.46 3.02
CA HIS A 121 2.95 -5.47 2.65
C HIS A 121 3.18 -4.94 1.21
N TYR A 122 2.33 -5.32 0.26
CA TYR A 122 2.40 -4.80 -1.11
C TYR A 122 2.20 -3.28 -1.19
N LEU A 123 1.27 -2.73 -0.43
CA LEU A 123 1.05 -1.27 -0.40
C LEU A 123 2.26 -0.53 0.16
N GLN A 124 2.89 -1.03 1.23
CA GLN A 124 4.12 -0.46 1.78
C GLN A 124 5.30 -0.50 0.78
N LEU A 125 5.44 -1.59 0.02
CA LEU A 125 6.45 -1.69 -1.04
C LEU A 125 6.23 -0.65 -2.13
N ASN A 126 5.00 -0.46 -2.58
CA ASN A 126 4.66 0.54 -3.60
C ASN A 126 4.94 1.97 -3.14
N GLU A 127 4.62 2.32 -1.89
CA GLU A 127 4.96 3.63 -1.33
C GLU A 127 6.46 3.85 -1.26
N THR A 128 7.21 2.83 -0.88
CA THR A 128 8.68 2.88 -0.83
C THR A 128 9.26 3.06 -2.23
N ALA A 129 8.78 2.32 -3.21
CA ALA A 129 9.21 2.44 -4.61
C ALA A 129 8.93 3.85 -5.17
N ALA A 130 7.79 4.45 -4.86
CA ALA A 130 7.47 5.83 -5.25
C ALA A 130 8.44 6.86 -4.64
N LYS A 131 8.78 6.71 -3.36
CA LYS A 131 9.78 7.56 -2.68
C LYS A 131 11.17 7.43 -3.30
N VAL A 132 11.59 6.21 -3.61
CA VAL A 132 12.88 5.97 -4.29
C VAL A 132 12.89 6.60 -5.68
N ALA A 133 11.83 6.47 -6.46
CA ALA A 133 11.72 7.08 -7.78
C ALA A 133 11.77 8.62 -7.72
N GLU A 134 11.23 9.24 -6.67
CA GLU A 134 11.33 10.68 -6.45
C GLU A 134 12.76 11.11 -6.12
N VAL A 135 13.46 10.37 -5.26
CA VAL A 135 14.86 10.62 -4.93
C VAL A 135 15.75 10.51 -6.18
N VAL A 136 15.57 9.47 -6.99
CA VAL A 136 16.30 9.30 -8.26
C VAL A 136 16.06 10.47 -9.22
N ARG A 137 14.81 10.94 -9.35
CA ARG A 137 14.50 12.13 -10.18
C ARG A 137 15.20 13.38 -9.68
N ARG A 138 15.25 13.60 -8.36
CA ARG A 138 15.97 14.74 -7.77
C ARG A 138 17.48 14.67 -8.02
N ILE A 139 18.07 13.49 -7.86
CA ILE A 139 19.50 13.27 -8.16
C ILE A 139 19.77 13.56 -9.62
N LYS A 140 18.98 13.04 -10.56
CA LYS A 140 19.12 13.30 -11.99
C LYS A 140 19.08 14.80 -12.30
N SER A 141 18.13 15.54 -11.75
CA SER A 141 18.03 17.00 -11.92
C SER A 141 19.28 17.75 -11.39
N GLN A 142 19.86 17.27 -10.29
CA GLN A 142 21.11 17.84 -9.75
C GLN A 142 22.31 17.56 -10.67
N PHE A 143 22.40 16.35 -11.24
CA PHE A 143 23.43 16.02 -12.24
C PHE A 143 23.30 16.88 -13.50
N ASP A 144 22.09 17.06 -14.04
CA ASP A 144 21.84 17.93 -15.20
C ASP A 144 22.27 19.40 -14.92
N SER A 145 22.06 19.87 -13.68
CA SER A 145 22.51 21.21 -13.25
C SER A 145 24.03 21.28 -13.09
N PHE A 146 24.66 20.24 -12.58
CA PHE A 146 26.10 20.14 -12.43
C PHE A 146 26.80 20.14 -13.80
N ASP A 147 26.32 19.35 -14.75
CA ASP A 147 26.83 19.31 -16.13
C ASP A 147 26.83 20.71 -16.78
N LYS A 148 25.69 21.42 -16.67
CA LYS A 148 25.59 22.81 -17.20
C LYS A 148 26.58 23.76 -16.54
N SER A 149 26.81 23.62 -15.24
CA SER A 149 27.77 24.43 -14.50
C SER A 149 29.19 24.11 -14.92
N THR A 150 29.52 22.84 -15.12
CA THR A 150 30.84 22.38 -15.58
C THR A 150 31.13 22.87 -16.97
N ASP A 151 30.19 22.80 -17.91
CA ASP A 151 30.30 23.36 -19.25
C ASP A 151 30.57 24.88 -19.22
N GLY A 152 29.91 25.58 -18.31
CA GLY A 152 30.13 27.02 -18.11
C GLY A 152 31.55 27.34 -17.61
N VAL A 153 32.10 26.53 -16.72
CA VAL A 153 33.47 26.66 -16.23
C VAL A 153 34.48 26.37 -17.34
N LEU A 154 34.28 25.29 -18.10
CA LEU A 154 35.18 24.93 -19.22
C LEU A 154 35.23 26.05 -20.29
N LYS A 155 34.11 26.64 -20.66
CA LYS A 155 34.05 27.78 -21.60
C LYS A 155 34.83 28.99 -21.09
N ARG A 156 34.75 29.31 -19.79
CA ARG A 156 35.51 30.43 -19.19
C ARG A 156 37.00 30.15 -19.17
N LEU A 157 37.41 28.92 -18.86
CA LEU A 157 38.81 28.52 -18.89
C LEU A 157 39.38 28.65 -20.31
N ASP A 158 38.66 28.18 -21.32
CA ASP A 158 39.06 28.31 -22.73
C ASP A 158 39.22 29.78 -23.16
N ALA A 159 38.30 30.64 -22.75
CA ALA A 159 38.41 32.08 -23.00
C ALA A 159 39.67 32.68 -22.33
N SER A 160 39.93 32.34 -21.06
CA SER A 160 41.09 32.81 -20.33
C SER A 160 42.43 32.32 -20.95
N VAL A 161 42.48 31.08 -21.40
CA VAL A 161 43.68 30.55 -22.11
C VAL A 161 43.90 31.31 -23.41
N LYS A 162 42.91 31.65 -24.18
CA LYS A 162 43.03 32.48 -25.40
C LYS A 162 43.55 33.87 -25.09
N GLU A 163 43.06 34.52 -24.03
CA GLU A 163 43.53 35.84 -23.60
C GLU A 163 45.03 35.81 -23.20
N VAL A 164 45.44 34.81 -22.41
CA VAL A 164 46.83 34.63 -22.01
C VAL A 164 47.72 34.41 -23.24
N THR A 165 47.29 33.60 -24.21
CA THR A 165 48.02 33.34 -25.45
C THR A 165 48.16 34.63 -26.29
N ALA A 166 47.12 35.48 -26.35
CA ALA A 166 47.17 36.74 -27.03
C ALA A 166 48.15 37.74 -26.36
N LEU A 167 48.18 37.79 -25.02
CA LEU A 167 49.15 38.60 -24.27
C LEU A 167 50.57 38.11 -24.52
N GLN A 168 50.84 36.80 -24.49
CA GLN A 168 52.14 36.25 -24.83
C GLN A 168 52.61 36.66 -26.22
N THR A 169 51.72 36.63 -27.20
CA THR A 169 52.01 37.05 -28.57
C THR A 169 52.41 38.53 -28.62
N ARG A 170 51.69 39.41 -27.91
CA ARG A 170 51.98 40.84 -27.84
C ARG A 170 53.32 41.11 -27.19
N ILE A 171 53.63 40.42 -26.09
CA ILE A 171 54.93 40.51 -25.39
C ILE A 171 56.09 40.10 -26.32
N ASN A 172 55.94 39.03 -27.09
CA ASN A 172 56.94 38.59 -28.05
C ASN A 172 57.15 39.60 -29.19
N VAL A 173 56.06 40.26 -29.67
CA VAL A 173 56.20 41.32 -30.68
C VAL A 173 56.93 42.53 -30.12
N LEU A 174 56.52 43.01 -28.94
CA LEU A 174 57.17 44.11 -28.27
C LEU A 174 58.70 43.84 -27.97
N GLY A 175 59.00 42.63 -27.56
CA GLY A 175 60.36 42.17 -27.36
C GLY A 175 61.23 42.24 -28.63
N ARG A 176 60.66 41.90 -29.81
CA ARG A 176 61.33 42.00 -31.10
C ARG A 176 61.54 43.44 -31.51
N GLU A 177 60.54 44.30 -31.30
CA GLU A 177 60.67 45.75 -31.63
C GLU A 177 61.69 46.46 -30.72
N LEU A 178 61.70 46.14 -29.46
CA LEU A 178 62.73 46.64 -28.50
C LEU A 178 64.12 46.22 -28.92
N ASN A 179 64.29 44.94 -29.31
CA ASN A 179 65.65 44.48 -29.76
C ASN A 179 66.10 45.19 -31.04
N LYS A 180 65.17 45.42 -32.04
CA LYS A 180 65.52 46.19 -33.25
C LYS A 180 65.92 47.64 -32.93
N GLY A 181 65.14 48.33 -32.09
CA GLY A 181 65.48 49.71 -31.68
C GLY A 181 66.79 49.83 -30.89
N THR A 182 67.15 48.80 -30.15
CA THR A 182 68.48 48.79 -29.44
C THR A 182 69.61 48.42 -30.37
N GLU A 183 69.41 47.71 -31.47
CA GLU A 183 70.42 47.50 -32.52
C GLU A 183 70.60 48.77 -33.34
N GLU A 184 69.60 49.47 -33.75
CA GLU A 184 69.68 50.76 -34.46
C GLU A 184 70.41 51.86 -33.67
N LEU A 185 70.24 51.88 -32.34
CA LEU A 185 70.96 52.80 -31.46
C LEU A 185 72.46 52.46 -31.23
N LYS A 186 72.94 51.28 -31.61
CA LYS A 186 74.35 50.87 -31.49
C LYS A 186 75.13 51.15 -32.78
N ASP A 187 74.45 51.38 -33.91
CA ASP A 187 75.09 51.65 -35.18
C ASP A 187 75.19 53.17 -35.51
N GLU A 188 74.72 54.05 -34.57
CA GLU A 188 74.99 55.49 -34.53
C GLU A 188 76.16 55.80 -33.55
#